data_3296bc6126f1830a455b0fb0881d3d5f
#
_entry.id   3296bc6126f1830a455b0fb0881d3d5f
#
_cell.length_a   1.000
_cell.length_b   1.000
_cell.length_c   1.000
_cell.angle_alpha   90.00
_cell.angle_beta   90.00
_cell.angle_gamma   90.00
#
_symmetry.space_group_name_H-M   'P 1'
#
loop_
_entity.id
_entity.type
_entity.pdbx_description
1 polymer ?
#
loop_
_entity_poly.entity_id
_entity_poly.type
_entity_poly.pdbx_seq_one_letter_code
_entity_poly.pdbx_strand_id
1 'polypeptide(L)'
;MKRLSLILLSAACLAASFAFGIATASAQDKYPNRTVRVIVPYAPGGATDITARIVGDEIQKITGQPFVVINRPGAFGLIAIDELTRSAPDGYTLMIGNVSTNAITPILYSAKMSADYRKSVVAVTNLIDVPAFLVVTTANDFPAKTVPELIDYAKKNPGKVRYGTVGILSLIHI
;
A
#
# COMPACT_ATOMS: atom_id res chain seq x y z
N MET A 1 -44.34 36.21 -45.00
CA MET A 1 -44.06 36.44 -43.52
C MET A 1 -43.99 35.13 -42.74
N LYS A 2 -44.89 34.17 -42.86
CA LYS A 2 -44.87 32.90 -42.08
C LYS A 2 -43.68 31.98 -42.32
N ARG A 3 -43.08 31.97 -43.53
CA ARG A 3 -41.88 31.12 -43.83
C ARG A 3 -40.59 31.68 -43.24
N LEU A 4 -40.44 32.97 -43.09
CA LEU A 4 -39.27 33.59 -42.51
C LEU A 4 -39.23 33.34 -40.99
N SER A 5 -40.40 33.35 -40.32
CA SER A 5 -40.49 33.05 -38.88
C SER A 5 -40.14 31.60 -38.54
N LEU A 6 -40.46 30.66 -39.43
CA LEU A 6 -40.11 29.22 -39.23
C LEU A 6 -38.58 28.98 -39.34
N ILE A 7 -37.93 29.67 -40.28
CA ILE A 7 -36.46 29.56 -40.48
C ILE A 7 -35.70 30.16 -39.27
N LEU A 8 -36.18 31.31 -38.73
CA LEU A 8 -35.57 31.89 -37.54
C LEU A 8 -35.76 31.03 -36.30
N LEU A 9 -36.91 30.38 -36.14
CA LEU A 9 -37.18 29.48 -35.03
C LEU A 9 -36.30 28.23 -35.08
N SER A 10 -36.12 27.63 -36.27
CA SER A 10 -35.24 26.47 -36.44
C SER A 10 -33.76 26.78 -36.19
N ALA A 11 -33.27 27.95 -36.62
CA ALA A 11 -31.91 28.41 -36.35
C ALA A 11 -31.66 28.65 -34.85
N ALA A 12 -32.65 29.21 -34.12
CA ALA A 12 -32.55 29.39 -32.68
C ALA A 12 -32.51 28.05 -31.91
N CYS A 13 -33.30 27.07 -32.30
CA CYS A 13 -33.25 25.73 -31.70
C CYS A 13 -31.93 25.00 -31.96
N LEU A 14 -31.33 25.14 -33.16
CA LEU A 14 -30.02 24.57 -33.44
C LEU A 14 -28.90 25.22 -32.63
N ALA A 15 -28.93 26.53 -32.47
CA ALA A 15 -27.97 27.29 -31.65
C ALA A 15 -28.07 26.93 -30.15
N ALA A 16 -29.28 26.74 -29.61
CA ALA A 16 -29.54 26.31 -28.26
C ALA A 16 -29.04 24.88 -27.99
N SER A 17 -29.16 23.95 -28.96
CA SER A 17 -28.67 22.60 -28.84
C SER A 17 -27.13 22.55 -28.84
N PHE A 18 -26.44 23.43 -29.54
CA PHE A 18 -24.99 23.52 -29.57
C PHE A 18 -24.42 24.13 -28.26
N ALA A 19 -25.13 25.06 -27.66
CA ALA A 19 -24.73 25.68 -26.37
C ALA A 19 -24.85 24.72 -25.20
N PHE A 20 -25.78 23.74 -25.23
CA PHE A 20 -25.96 22.76 -24.17
C PHE A 20 -24.93 21.62 -24.21
N GLY A 21 -24.29 21.38 -25.37
CA GLY A 21 -23.26 20.32 -25.55
C GLY A 21 -21.87 20.66 -25.01
N ILE A 22 -21.60 21.93 -24.69
CA ILE A 22 -20.26 22.39 -24.28
C ILE A 22 -20.09 22.41 -22.74
N ALA A 23 -21.17 22.23 -21.99
CA ALA A 23 -21.16 22.40 -20.53
C ALA A 23 -20.67 21.18 -19.72
N THR A 24 -20.21 20.09 -20.35
CA THR A 24 -19.72 18.90 -19.65
C THR A 24 -18.27 18.54 -19.97
N ALA A 25 -17.43 19.53 -20.26
CA ALA A 25 -16.00 19.34 -20.01
C ALA A 25 -15.81 19.35 -18.50
N SER A 26 -16.07 18.20 -17.85
CA SER A 26 -15.62 17.97 -16.46
C SER A 26 -14.13 18.31 -16.46
N ALA A 27 -13.78 19.42 -15.80
CA ALA A 27 -12.41 19.66 -15.40
C ALA A 27 -12.00 18.38 -14.65
N GLN A 28 -11.13 17.60 -15.25
CA GLN A 28 -10.62 16.36 -14.64
C GLN A 28 -9.92 16.82 -13.37
N ASP A 29 -10.61 16.65 -12.23
CA ASP A 29 -10.11 17.10 -10.93
C ASP A 29 -8.68 16.58 -10.78
N LYS A 30 -7.75 17.50 -10.52
CA LYS A 30 -6.33 17.17 -10.39
C LYS A 30 -6.17 16.16 -9.26
N TYR A 31 -5.74 14.94 -9.57
CA TYR A 31 -5.43 13.91 -8.56
C TYR A 31 -4.11 14.26 -7.85
N PRO A 32 -4.03 14.10 -6.50
CA PRO A 32 -5.15 13.92 -5.57
C PRO A 32 -5.84 15.26 -5.25
N ASN A 33 -7.17 15.25 -5.09
CA ASN A 33 -7.97 16.42 -4.67
C ASN A 33 -8.56 16.27 -3.27
N ARG A 34 -8.24 15.18 -2.57
CA ARG A 34 -8.66 14.87 -1.20
C ARG A 34 -7.61 13.98 -0.53
N THR A 35 -7.79 13.74 0.77
CA THR A 35 -6.90 12.87 1.57
C THR A 35 -6.73 11.49 0.95
N VAL A 36 -5.47 11.05 0.85
CA VAL A 36 -5.09 9.70 0.47
C VAL A 36 -4.77 8.88 1.73
N ARG A 37 -5.37 7.70 1.84
CA ARG A 37 -5.12 6.76 2.93
C ARG A 37 -4.00 5.80 2.54
N VAL A 38 -3.02 5.62 3.43
CA VAL A 38 -1.89 4.72 3.22
C VAL A 38 -1.92 3.63 4.29
N ILE A 39 -2.35 2.43 3.92
CA ILE A 39 -2.42 1.29 4.82
C ILE A 39 -1.02 0.70 5.00
N VAL A 40 -0.63 0.45 6.25
CA VAL A 40 0.61 -0.25 6.61
C VAL A 40 0.24 -1.51 7.40
N PRO A 41 0.55 -2.71 6.89
CA PRO A 41 0.14 -3.99 7.49
C PRO A 41 0.96 -4.40 8.73
N TYR A 42 1.66 -3.47 9.35
CA TYR A 42 2.57 -3.69 10.48
C TYR A 42 2.30 -2.71 11.61
N ALA A 43 2.83 -3.04 12.79
CA ALA A 43 2.81 -2.14 13.93
C ALA A 43 3.59 -0.85 13.64
N PRO A 44 3.22 0.28 14.27
CA PRO A 44 3.95 1.53 14.13
C PRO A 44 5.42 1.39 14.57
N GLY A 45 6.31 2.19 13.94
CA GLY A 45 7.73 2.27 14.28
C GLY A 45 8.64 1.29 13.55
N GLY A 46 8.11 0.35 12.75
CA GLY A 46 8.92 -0.49 11.87
C GLY A 46 9.35 0.22 10.58
N ALA A 47 10.30 -0.39 9.84
CA ALA A 47 10.84 0.21 8.61
C ALA A 47 9.75 0.60 7.60
N THR A 48 8.74 -0.24 7.39
CA THR A 48 7.62 0.04 6.47
C THR A 48 6.78 1.23 6.94
N ASP A 49 6.53 1.37 8.25
CA ASP A 49 5.77 2.49 8.81
C ASP A 49 6.54 3.80 8.70
N ILE A 50 7.82 3.78 9.06
CA ILE A 50 8.70 4.95 8.93
C ILE A 50 8.79 5.41 7.48
N THR A 51 8.99 4.47 6.54
CA THR A 51 9.01 4.78 5.11
C THR A 51 7.69 5.37 4.65
N ALA A 52 6.55 4.80 5.07
CA ALA A 52 5.23 5.30 4.71
C ALA A 52 5.02 6.75 5.15
N ARG A 53 5.48 7.10 6.35
CA ARG A 53 5.36 8.47 6.88
C ARG A 53 6.26 9.44 6.14
N ILE A 54 7.52 9.09 5.93
CA ILE A 54 8.48 9.95 5.20
C ILE A 54 7.96 10.21 3.77
N VAL A 55 7.58 9.15 3.04
CA VAL A 55 7.08 9.28 1.67
C VAL A 55 5.74 10.04 1.64
N GLY A 56 4.84 9.75 2.58
CA GLY A 56 3.57 10.46 2.70
C GLY A 56 3.74 11.95 2.93
N ASP A 57 4.65 12.36 3.83
CA ASP A 57 4.95 13.76 4.11
C ASP A 57 5.55 14.48 2.88
N GLU A 58 6.45 13.83 2.14
CA GLU A 58 7.02 14.42 0.92
C GLU A 58 5.98 14.55 -0.20
N ILE A 59 5.13 13.54 -0.41
CA ILE A 59 4.06 13.63 -1.40
C ILE A 59 3.04 14.71 -1.01
N GLN A 60 2.72 14.84 0.27
CA GLN A 60 1.84 15.91 0.77
C GLN A 60 2.41 17.30 0.44
N LYS A 61 3.72 17.52 0.60
CA LYS A 61 4.36 18.80 0.22
C LYS A 61 4.21 19.10 -1.27
N ILE A 62 4.31 18.09 -2.12
CA ILE A 62 4.23 18.23 -3.58
C ILE A 62 2.78 18.45 -4.04
N THR A 63 1.83 17.70 -3.46
CA THR A 63 0.44 17.66 -3.94
C THR A 63 -0.48 18.62 -3.21
N GLY A 64 -0.10 19.06 -2.00
CA GLY A 64 -0.95 19.85 -1.10
C GLY A 64 -2.05 19.05 -0.42
N GLN A 65 -2.15 17.73 -0.65
CA GLN A 65 -3.18 16.86 -0.07
C GLN A 65 -2.60 15.92 0.99
N PRO A 66 -3.31 15.70 2.12
CA PRO A 66 -2.83 14.83 3.18
C PRO A 66 -2.68 13.37 2.74
N PHE A 67 -1.56 12.74 3.13
CA PHE A 67 -1.33 11.30 3.04
C PHE A 67 -1.33 10.72 4.45
N VAL A 68 -2.44 10.07 4.83
CA VAL A 68 -2.66 9.60 6.21
C VAL A 68 -2.28 8.13 6.32
N VAL A 69 -1.24 7.85 7.11
CA VAL A 69 -0.77 6.50 7.38
C VAL A 69 -1.66 5.83 8.44
N ILE A 70 -2.16 4.64 8.12
CA ILE A 70 -3.03 3.84 8.97
C ILE A 70 -2.42 2.45 9.16
N ASN A 71 -2.02 2.12 10.37
CA ASN A 71 -1.49 0.80 10.69
C ASN A 71 -2.64 -0.21 10.85
N ARG A 72 -2.54 -1.34 10.16
CA ARG A 72 -3.48 -2.47 10.19
C ARG A 72 -2.72 -3.79 10.39
N PRO A 73 -2.10 -3.99 11.55
CA PRO A 73 -1.36 -5.22 11.82
C PRO A 73 -2.30 -6.41 12.05
N GLY A 74 -1.77 -7.61 11.90
CA GLY A 74 -2.43 -8.85 12.28
C GLY A 74 -2.74 -9.78 11.12
N ALA A 75 -3.01 -11.03 11.48
CA ALA A 75 -3.34 -12.13 10.55
C ALA A 75 -2.40 -12.21 9.34
N PHE A 76 -1.08 -12.05 9.55
CA PHE A 76 -0.07 -12.07 8.48
C PHE A 76 -0.29 -11.00 7.38
N GLY A 77 -0.91 -9.87 7.74
CA GLY A 77 -1.24 -8.80 6.80
C GLY A 77 -2.56 -8.98 6.06
N LEU A 78 -3.30 -10.07 6.29
CA LEU A 78 -4.60 -10.32 5.65
C LEU A 78 -5.61 -9.22 5.95
N ILE A 79 -5.60 -8.64 7.16
CA ILE A 79 -6.49 -7.54 7.53
C ILE A 79 -6.28 -6.33 6.62
N ALA A 80 -5.02 -5.95 6.41
CA ALA A 80 -4.64 -4.83 5.55
C ALA A 80 -4.96 -5.11 4.07
N ILE A 81 -4.64 -6.31 3.62
CA ILE A 81 -4.91 -6.75 2.24
C ILE A 81 -6.42 -6.75 1.96
N ASP A 82 -7.23 -7.25 2.89
CA ASP A 82 -8.68 -7.29 2.74
C ASP A 82 -9.29 -5.88 2.72
N GLU A 83 -8.80 -4.97 3.57
CA GLU A 83 -9.20 -3.56 3.54
C GLU A 83 -8.84 -2.90 2.20
N LEU A 84 -7.63 -3.14 1.67
CA LEU A 84 -7.20 -2.60 0.38
C LEU A 84 -8.06 -3.12 -0.76
N THR A 85 -8.25 -4.44 -0.86
CA THR A 85 -8.97 -5.08 -1.97
C THR A 85 -10.46 -4.76 -2.00
N ARG A 86 -11.05 -4.36 -0.87
CA ARG A 86 -12.43 -3.85 -0.77
C ARG A 86 -12.56 -2.36 -1.00
N SER A 87 -11.45 -1.63 -1.03
CA SER A 87 -11.48 -0.18 -1.28
C SER A 87 -11.76 0.11 -2.75
N ALA A 88 -12.29 1.31 -3.03
CA ALA A 88 -12.48 1.76 -4.41
C ALA A 88 -11.13 1.85 -5.14
N PRO A 89 -11.04 1.40 -6.41
CA PRO A 89 -9.80 1.43 -7.19
C PRO A 89 -9.55 2.81 -7.82
N ASP A 90 -9.63 3.85 -7.01
CA ASP A 90 -9.56 5.26 -7.42
C ASP A 90 -8.25 5.95 -7.02
N GLY A 91 -7.30 5.19 -6.44
CA GLY A 91 -6.01 5.69 -6.00
C GLY A 91 -6.01 6.37 -4.63
N TYR A 92 -7.16 6.53 -3.94
CA TYR A 92 -7.22 7.17 -2.63
C TYR A 92 -7.02 6.22 -1.45
N THR A 93 -6.89 4.93 -1.72
CA THR A 93 -6.43 3.94 -0.73
C THR A 93 -5.24 3.19 -1.31
N LEU A 94 -4.09 3.38 -0.69
CA LEU A 94 -2.82 2.76 -1.05
C LEU A 94 -2.39 1.82 0.08
N MET A 95 -1.51 0.87 -0.21
CA MET A 95 -0.84 0.06 0.81
C MET A 95 0.66 0.04 0.56
N ILE A 96 1.42 0.26 1.61
CA ILE A 96 2.87 0.03 1.62
C ILE A 96 3.13 -1.24 2.41
N GLY A 97 3.53 -2.27 1.70
CA GLY A 97 3.90 -3.57 2.27
C GLY A 97 5.32 -3.95 1.90
N ASN A 98 5.71 -5.13 2.28
CA ASN A 98 6.98 -5.76 1.88
C ASN A 98 6.72 -7.10 1.19
N VAL A 99 7.77 -7.87 0.89
CA VAL A 99 7.66 -9.16 0.23
C VAL A 99 6.73 -10.13 0.98
N SER A 100 6.69 -10.08 2.32
CA SER A 100 5.81 -10.96 3.11
C SER A 100 4.33 -10.71 2.78
N THR A 101 3.87 -9.46 2.79
CA THR A 101 2.47 -9.10 2.53
C THR A 101 2.13 -9.03 1.06
N ASN A 102 3.09 -8.68 0.18
CA ASN A 102 2.80 -8.48 -1.24
C ASN A 102 2.99 -9.76 -2.08
N ALA A 103 3.79 -10.71 -1.60
CA ALA A 103 4.07 -11.95 -2.33
C ALA A 103 3.75 -13.22 -1.54
N ILE A 104 4.27 -13.35 -0.30
CA ILE A 104 4.18 -14.61 0.44
C ILE A 104 2.77 -14.85 0.97
N THR A 105 2.19 -13.87 1.68
CA THR A 105 0.84 -13.99 2.25
C THR A 105 -0.22 -14.30 1.20
N PRO A 106 -0.28 -13.63 0.03
CA PRO A 106 -1.25 -13.95 -1.01
C PRO A 106 -1.14 -15.37 -1.58
N ILE A 107 0.04 -15.98 -1.53
CA ILE A 107 0.25 -17.36 -1.98
C ILE A 107 -0.18 -18.35 -0.89
N LEU A 108 0.37 -18.19 0.33
CA LEU A 108 0.16 -19.15 1.40
C LEU A 108 -1.26 -19.13 1.98
N TYR A 109 -1.90 -17.97 1.95
CA TYR A 109 -3.22 -17.77 2.54
C TYR A 109 -4.32 -17.42 1.51
N SER A 110 -4.08 -17.75 0.24
CA SER A 110 -5.03 -17.49 -0.86
C SER A 110 -6.46 -17.96 -0.54
N ALA A 111 -6.61 -19.14 0.08
CA ALA A 111 -7.90 -19.70 0.47
C ALA A 111 -8.63 -18.91 1.59
N LYS A 112 -7.94 -18.02 2.30
CA LYS A 112 -8.50 -17.17 3.37
C LYS A 112 -8.78 -15.75 2.91
N MET A 113 -8.45 -15.41 1.68
CA MET A 113 -8.62 -14.07 1.13
C MET A 113 -10.00 -13.93 0.49
N SER A 114 -10.60 -12.76 0.63
CA SER A 114 -11.90 -12.44 0.03
C SER A 114 -11.81 -12.19 -1.49
N ALA A 115 -10.62 -11.89 -2.00
CA ALA A 115 -10.37 -11.61 -3.41
C ALA A 115 -8.98 -12.11 -3.84
N ASP A 116 -8.79 -12.36 -5.14
CA ASP A 116 -7.47 -12.64 -5.70
C ASP A 116 -6.62 -11.36 -5.68
N TYR A 117 -5.66 -11.30 -4.75
CA TYR A 117 -4.80 -10.15 -4.54
C TYR A 117 -4.14 -9.67 -5.84
N ARG A 118 -3.59 -10.60 -6.63
CA ARG A 118 -2.84 -10.27 -7.86
C ARG A 118 -3.71 -9.64 -8.95
N LYS A 119 -5.03 -9.90 -8.91
CA LYS A 119 -5.99 -9.31 -9.85
C LYS A 119 -6.63 -8.03 -9.31
N SER A 120 -6.61 -7.86 -7.98
CA SER A 120 -7.32 -6.77 -7.30
C SER A 120 -6.44 -5.56 -7.01
N VAL A 121 -5.11 -5.68 -7.14
CA VAL A 121 -4.18 -4.59 -6.86
C VAL A 121 -3.22 -4.35 -8.01
N VAL A 122 -2.77 -3.10 -8.12
CA VAL A 122 -1.74 -2.68 -9.09
C VAL A 122 -0.52 -2.21 -8.30
N ALA A 123 0.65 -2.76 -8.62
CA ALA A 123 1.91 -2.30 -8.05
C ALA A 123 2.27 -0.93 -8.66
N VAL A 124 2.57 0.05 -7.79
CA VAL A 124 2.93 1.41 -8.22
C VAL A 124 4.44 1.52 -8.40
N THR A 125 5.20 1.25 -7.33
CA THR A 125 6.67 1.35 -7.36
C THR A 125 7.29 0.61 -6.17
N ASN A 126 8.59 0.29 -6.29
CA ASN A 126 9.41 -0.07 -5.15
C ASN A 126 9.96 1.20 -4.50
N LEU A 127 9.78 1.35 -3.19
CA LEU A 127 10.18 2.56 -2.46
C LEU A 127 11.60 2.47 -1.93
N ILE A 128 11.95 1.35 -1.31
CA ILE A 128 13.25 1.11 -0.66
C ILE A 128 13.60 -0.37 -0.70
N ASP A 129 14.89 -0.66 -0.61
CA ASP A 129 15.42 -1.97 -0.26
C ASP A 129 15.84 -1.98 1.20
N VAL A 130 15.31 -2.93 1.97
CA VAL A 130 15.61 -3.07 3.40
C VAL A 130 16.49 -4.29 3.62
N PRO A 131 17.78 -4.12 3.87
CA PRO A 131 18.65 -5.25 4.18
C PRO A 131 18.27 -5.87 5.53
N ALA A 132 18.28 -7.18 5.61
CA ALA A 132 18.07 -7.93 6.84
C ALA A 132 19.44 -8.34 7.42
N PHE A 133 19.61 -8.15 8.73
CA PHE A 133 20.82 -8.56 9.44
C PHE A 133 20.47 -9.55 10.54
N LEU A 134 21.28 -10.60 10.64
CA LEU A 134 21.29 -11.46 11.82
C LEU A 134 22.22 -10.82 12.85
N VAL A 135 21.67 -10.41 13.97
CA VAL A 135 22.46 -9.83 15.08
C VAL A 135 22.41 -10.74 16.29
N VAL A 136 23.51 -10.80 17.02
CA VAL A 136 23.59 -11.49 18.30
C VAL A 136 23.93 -10.47 19.39
N THR A 137 23.37 -10.67 20.60
CA THR A 137 23.74 -9.84 21.75
C THR A 137 25.17 -10.12 22.18
N THR A 138 25.88 -9.06 22.57
CA THR A 138 27.16 -9.19 23.25
C THR A 138 27.00 -9.25 24.78
N ALA A 139 25.78 -9.07 25.29
CA ALA A 139 25.49 -9.22 26.70
C ALA A 139 25.60 -10.71 27.11
N ASN A 140 26.02 -10.95 28.34
CA ASN A 140 26.16 -12.29 28.93
C ASN A 140 27.19 -13.18 28.19
N ASP A 141 28.24 -12.60 27.62
CA ASP A 141 29.36 -13.32 26.97
C ASP A 141 28.89 -14.41 25.99
N PHE A 142 27.87 -14.07 25.17
CA PHE A 142 27.39 -15.00 24.18
C PHE A 142 28.51 -15.46 23.24
N PRO A 143 28.79 -16.77 23.16
CA PRO A 143 30.06 -17.29 22.62
C PRO A 143 30.16 -17.24 21.10
N ALA A 144 29.05 -17.17 20.38
CA ALA A 144 29.05 -17.21 18.91
C ALA A 144 29.24 -15.81 18.32
N LYS A 145 30.28 -15.62 17.51
CA LYS A 145 30.57 -14.37 16.79
C LYS A 145 30.39 -14.50 15.29
N THR A 146 30.22 -15.71 14.80
CA THR A 146 30.01 -16.02 13.37
C THR A 146 28.78 -16.91 13.21
N VAL A 147 28.22 -16.98 11.99
CA VAL A 147 27.07 -17.85 11.68
C VAL A 147 27.39 -19.33 11.93
N PRO A 148 28.55 -19.88 11.50
CA PRO A 148 28.91 -21.26 11.83
C PRO A 148 28.95 -21.52 13.34
N GLU A 149 29.58 -20.64 14.13
CA GLU A 149 29.64 -20.79 15.58
C GLU A 149 28.24 -20.73 16.22
N LEU A 150 27.33 -19.87 15.70
CA LEU A 150 25.94 -19.82 16.16
C LEU A 150 25.22 -21.15 15.86
N ILE A 151 25.41 -21.72 14.70
CA ILE A 151 24.83 -23.02 14.32
C ILE A 151 25.33 -24.11 15.25
N ASP A 152 26.64 -24.16 15.51
CA ASP A 152 27.26 -25.18 16.39
C ASP A 152 26.80 -25.01 17.84
N TYR A 153 26.70 -23.78 18.32
CA TYR A 153 26.16 -23.48 19.63
C TYR A 153 24.69 -23.94 19.77
N ALA A 154 23.86 -23.61 18.77
CA ALA A 154 22.43 -23.98 18.78
C ALA A 154 22.25 -25.52 18.76
N LYS A 155 23.07 -26.25 17.96
CA LYS A 155 23.05 -27.73 17.93
C LYS A 155 23.43 -28.33 19.27
N LYS A 156 24.42 -27.74 19.96
CA LYS A 156 24.89 -28.23 21.28
C LYS A 156 23.95 -27.84 22.42
N ASN A 157 23.08 -26.86 22.21
CA ASN A 157 22.18 -26.31 23.23
C ASN A 157 20.74 -26.23 22.71
N PRO A 158 20.08 -27.37 22.43
CA PRO A 158 18.72 -27.36 21.88
C PRO A 158 17.73 -26.67 22.81
N GLY A 159 16.91 -25.79 22.27
CA GLY A 159 15.89 -25.02 23.01
C GLY A 159 16.40 -23.88 23.90
N LYS A 160 17.73 -23.65 23.96
CA LYS A 160 18.29 -22.54 24.77
C LYS A 160 18.49 -21.25 24.01
N VAL A 161 18.58 -21.28 22.67
CA VAL A 161 18.72 -20.08 21.84
C VAL A 161 17.33 -19.44 21.67
N ARG A 162 17.20 -18.19 22.13
CA ARG A 162 16.00 -17.39 21.91
C ARG A 162 16.28 -16.35 20.85
N TYR A 163 15.34 -16.10 19.98
CA TYR A 163 15.46 -15.10 18.94
C TYR A 163 14.20 -14.22 18.88
N GLY A 164 14.36 -12.99 18.44
CA GLY A 164 13.27 -12.06 18.18
C GLY A 164 13.16 -11.74 16.71
N THR A 165 11.95 -11.56 16.24
CA THR A 165 11.66 -11.14 14.86
C THR A 165 10.56 -10.10 14.86
N VAL A 166 10.36 -9.43 13.72
CA VAL A 166 9.25 -8.48 13.55
C VAL A 166 7.88 -9.16 13.39
N GLY A 167 7.80 -10.47 13.47
CA GLY A 167 6.56 -11.26 13.37
C GLY A 167 6.73 -12.53 12.55
N ILE A 168 5.73 -13.41 12.63
CA ILE A 168 5.66 -14.63 11.83
C ILE A 168 5.53 -14.23 10.35
N LEU A 169 6.18 -14.94 9.44
CA LEU A 169 6.39 -14.59 8.02
C LEU A 169 7.29 -13.35 7.80
N SER A 170 8.02 -12.90 8.80
CA SER A 170 9.23 -12.13 8.54
C SER A 170 10.19 -12.99 7.69
N LEU A 171 11.03 -12.35 6.88
CA LEU A 171 12.06 -13.00 6.06
C LEU A 171 12.97 -13.98 6.83
N ILE A 172 12.89 -14.02 8.16
CA ILE A 172 13.68 -14.86 9.06
C ILE A 172 12.98 -16.21 9.36
N HIS A 173 11.73 -16.38 8.96
CA HIS A 173 10.92 -17.59 9.22
C HIS A 173 10.70 -18.46 7.97
N ILE A 174 11.35 -18.14 6.87
CA ILE A 174 11.23 -18.88 5.61
C ILE A 174 12.39 -19.85 5.47
#